data_11fe769fe7ffcc1a8cb34ffaf0f2b3ec
#
_entry.id   11fe769fe7ffcc1a8cb34ffaf0f2b3ec
#
_cell.length_a   1.000
_cell.length_b   1.000
_cell.length_c   1.000
_cell.angle_alpha   90.00
_cell.angle_beta   90.00
_cell.angle_gamma   90.00
#
_symmetry.space_group_name_H-M   'P 1'
#
loop_
_entity.id
_entity.type
_entity.pdbx_description
1 polymer ?
#
loop_
_entity_poly.entity_id
_entity_poly.type
_entity_poly.pdbx_seq_one_letter_code
_entity_poly.pdbx_strand_id
1 'polypeptide(L)'
;MTVTTYADLVAAISDHSPRIVKVSGTITNGGTTEMIPVGSNKTIVGVGSNATLSGFGLNVSGWRAEQVTQFKDQQCEVAYEGKFTYTRNVIIRNLNFVNAGDDNINVQCWSHHVWIDHNTLNKPGDGSVDIKRGSDWVTVSWNKFILSDKTMLLSHDNDAQVQDTGKLHVSYHHNWFNQTRQRHPRVRFGMAHVFNNWCDNPTSTNNYFIGVGMSANIYADGNYINCYGETTQDMGDAGPLAKLTWDASNVIVFGDGVEFNTGNAFNPRSFYNYTLDPAVNLPTILQQGAGAGVVVN
;
A
#
# COMPACT_ATOMS: atom_id res chain seq x y z
N MET A 1 -14.68 -14.01 -14.47
CA MET A 1 -15.90 -13.31 -14.94
C MET A 1 -15.56 -11.84 -15.20
N THR A 2 -16.27 -11.18 -16.12
CA THR A 2 -16.10 -9.75 -16.38
C THR A 2 -17.25 -8.98 -15.74
N VAL A 3 -16.93 -7.87 -15.07
CA VAL A 3 -17.89 -6.99 -14.40
C VAL A 3 -17.76 -5.56 -14.96
N THR A 4 -18.90 -4.88 -15.09
CA THR A 4 -19.00 -3.51 -15.63
C THR A 4 -19.86 -2.61 -14.75
N THR A 5 -20.46 -3.15 -13.69
CA THR A 5 -21.32 -2.42 -12.75
C THR A 5 -20.84 -2.57 -11.31
N TYR A 6 -21.20 -1.62 -10.45
CA TYR A 6 -20.88 -1.66 -9.02
C TYR A 6 -21.49 -2.91 -8.34
N ALA A 7 -22.76 -3.21 -8.61
CA ALA A 7 -23.45 -4.35 -8.02
C ALA A 7 -22.77 -5.68 -8.38
N ASP A 8 -22.39 -5.86 -9.65
CA ASP A 8 -21.69 -7.07 -10.10
C ASP A 8 -20.30 -7.17 -9.47
N LEU A 9 -19.59 -6.05 -9.33
CA LEU A 9 -18.29 -6.03 -8.67
C LEU A 9 -18.43 -6.45 -7.21
N VAL A 10 -19.35 -5.86 -6.44
CA VAL A 10 -19.63 -6.22 -5.04
C VAL A 10 -19.94 -7.71 -4.93
N ALA A 11 -20.85 -8.23 -5.73
CA ALA A 11 -21.23 -9.64 -5.72
C ALA A 11 -20.05 -10.57 -6.08
N ALA A 12 -19.14 -10.12 -6.94
CA ALA A 12 -18.01 -10.92 -7.40
C ALA A 12 -16.86 -10.99 -6.38
N ILE A 13 -16.63 -9.95 -5.56
CA ILE A 13 -15.41 -9.86 -4.74
C ILE A 13 -15.64 -10.00 -3.24
N SER A 14 -16.88 -9.87 -2.73
CA SER A 14 -17.13 -9.83 -1.29
C SER A 14 -17.18 -11.20 -0.60
N ASP A 15 -17.36 -12.29 -1.35
CA ASP A 15 -17.32 -13.66 -0.81
C ASP A 15 -15.89 -14.24 -0.76
N HIS A 16 -15.71 -15.43 -0.19
CA HIS A 16 -14.41 -16.12 -0.13
C HIS A 16 -14.19 -17.16 -1.24
N SER A 17 -15.11 -17.29 -2.21
CA SER A 17 -14.97 -18.24 -3.30
C SER A 17 -13.85 -17.82 -4.26
N PRO A 18 -12.96 -18.73 -4.69
CA PRO A 18 -11.90 -18.40 -5.65
C PRO A 18 -12.46 -17.81 -6.95
N ARG A 19 -11.96 -16.64 -7.35
CA ARG A 19 -12.47 -15.96 -8.54
C ARG A 19 -11.46 -15.02 -9.17
N ILE A 20 -11.35 -15.06 -10.50
CA ILE A 20 -10.71 -14.01 -11.28
C ILE A 20 -11.80 -13.08 -11.78
N VAL A 21 -11.76 -11.82 -11.32
CA VAL A 21 -12.73 -10.78 -11.63
C VAL A 21 -12.07 -9.76 -12.55
N LYS A 22 -12.54 -9.68 -13.78
CA LYS A 22 -12.05 -8.73 -14.79
C LYS A 22 -12.95 -7.50 -14.78
N VAL A 23 -12.37 -6.36 -14.39
CA VAL A 23 -13.07 -5.06 -14.42
C VAL A 23 -12.92 -4.45 -15.81
N SER A 24 -14.02 -4.09 -16.45
CA SER A 24 -14.02 -3.48 -17.79
C SER A 24 -14.74 -2.15 -17.80
N GLY A 25 -14.06 -1.11 -18.28
CA GLY A 25 -14.58 0.26 -18.30
C GLY A 25 -14.55 0.93 -16.92
N THR A 26 -15.36 1.96 -16.73
CA THR A 26 -15.47 2.73 -15.49
C THR A 26 -16.65 2.25 -14.67
N ILE A 27 -16.39 1.86 -13.42
CA ILE A 27 -17.40 1.51 -12.43
C ILE A 27 -17.50 2.64 -11.42
N THR A 28 -18.73 3.13 -11.19
CA THR A 28 -19.05 4.15 -10.18
C THR A 28 -20.02 3.60 -9.15
N ASN A 29 -19.92 4.08 -7.91
CA ASN A 29 -20.73 3.59 -6.80
C ASN A 29 -22.02 4.38 -6.53
N GLY A 30 -22.41 5.28 -7.42
CA GLY A 30 -23.63 6.07 -7.25
C GLY A 30 -23.57 7.10 -6.11
N GLY A 31 -22.37 7.44 -5.60
CA GLY A 31 -22.17 8.48 -4.59
C GLY A 31 -22.03 7.98 -3.14
N THR A 32 -21.85 6.68 -2.90
CA THR A 32 -21.48 6.20 -1.56
C THR A 32 -19.98 6.39 -1.32
N THR A 33 -19.55 6.63 -0.09
CA THR A 33 -18.13 6.69 0.30
C THR A 33 -17.62 5.37 0.86
N GLU A 34 -18.48 4.35 0.95
CA GLU A 34 -18.13 3.06 1.54
C GLU A 34 -17.17 2.28 0.63
N MET A 35 -16.13 1.75 1.24
CA MET A 35 -15.21 0.82 0.57
C MET A 35 -15.87 -0.56 0.39
N ILE A 36 -15.62 -1.21 -0.75
CA ILE A 36 -16.12 -2.57 -0.99
C ILE A 36 -15.27 -3.58 -0.22
N PRO A 37 -15.85 -4.43 0.65
CA PRO A 37 -15.13 -5.51 1.29
C PRO A 37 -14.68 -6.56 0.27
N VAL A 38 -13.42 -6.96 0.34
CA VAL A 38 -12.82 -7.98 -0.52
C VAL A 38 -12.61 -9.26 0.28
N GLY A 39 -13.16 -10.36 -0.21
CA GLY A 39 -12.96 -11.68 0.37
C GLY A 39 -11.69 -12.38 -0.14
N SER A 40 -11.41 -13.57 0.41
CA SER A 40 -10.22 -14.35 0.06
C SER A 40 -10.25 -14.89 -1.39
N ASN A 41 -9.06 -15.26 -1.87
CA ASN A 41 -8.87 -15.97 -3.14
C ASN A 41 -9.41 -15.18 -4.35
N LYS A 42 -9.11 -13.90 -4.40
CA LYS A 42 -9.53 -13.00 -5.48
C LYS A 42 -8.35 -12.51 -6.30
N THR A 43 -8.49 -12.57 -7.61
CA THR A 43 -7.69 -11.75 -8.53
C THR A 43 -8.63 -10.71 -9.15
N ILE A 44 -8.45 -9.44 -8.79
CA ILE A 44 -9.23 -8.31 -9.32
C ILE A 44 -8.31 -7.60 -10.31
N VAL A 45 -8.63 -7.69 -11.60
CA VAL A 45 -7.73 -7.20 -12.66
C VAL A 45 -8.48 -6.35 -13.68
N GLY A 46 -7.89 -5.22 -14.03
CA GLY A 46 -8.42 -4.34 -15.07
C GLY A 46 -8.19 -4.88 -16.47
N VAL A 47 -9.18 -4.72 -17.33
CA VAL A 47 -9.09 -5.03 -18.77
C VAL A 47 -8.58 -3.81 -19.54
N GLY A 48 -7.46 -3.96 -20.23
CA GLY A 48 -6.82 -2.86 -20.96
C GLY A 48 -6.31 -1.74 -20.05
N SER A 49 -6.28 -0.52 -20.53
CA SER A 49 -5.75 0.65 -19.80
C SER A 49 -6.81 1.49 -19.09
N ASN A 50 -8.09 1.25 -19.32
CA ASN A 50 -9.19 2.14 -18.92
C ASN A 50 -10.07 1.58 -17.80
N ALA A 51 -9.73 0.42 -17.23
CA ALA A 51 -10.47 -0.15 -16.12
C ALA A 51 -10.35 0.78 -14.90
N THR A 52 -11.46 1.38 -14.49
CA THR A 52 -11.48 2.44 -13.48
C THR A 52 -12.51 2.17 -12.40
N LEU A 53 -12.09 2.31 -11.15
CA LEU A 53 -12.95 2.38 -9.97
C LEU A 53 -13.03 3.84 -9.53
N SER A 54 -14.22 4.44 -9.58
CA SER A 54 -14.41 5.88 -9.35
C SER A 54 -15.36 6.15 -8.19
N GLY A 55 -14.87 6.90 -7.21
CA GLY A 55 -15.62 7.35 -6.04
C GLY A 55 -15.59 6.39 -4.85
N PHE A 56 -14.90 5.26 -4.93
CA PHE A 56 -14.80 4.28 -3.85
C PHE A 56 -13.48 3.52 -3.87
N GLY A 57 -13.15 2.91 -2.73
CA GLY A 57 -11.99 2.06 -2.55
C GLY A 57 -12.32 0.59 -2.29
N LEU A 58 -11.29 -0.22 -2.11
CA LEU A 58 -11.37 -1.64 -1.77
C LEU A 58 -10.82 -1.90 -0.37
N ASN A 59 -11.58 -2.62 0.46
CA ASN A 59 -11.18 -3.00 1.82
C ASN A 59 -10.92 -4.51 1.91
N VAL A 60 -9.64 -4.89 1.87
CA VAL A 60 -9.20 -6.27 2.11
C VAL A 60 -9.19 -6.48 3.62
N SER A 61 -10.28 -7.05 4.15
CA SER A 61 -10.46 -7.23 5.60
C SER A 61 -10.76 -8.69 5.96
N GLY A 62 -10.44 -9.07 7.18
CA GLY A 62 -10.62 -10.44 7.70
C GLY A 62 -12.07 -10.92 7.83
N TRP A 63 -13.05 -10.08 7.51
CA TRP A 63 -14.45 -10.34 7.76
C TRP A 63 -15.17 -10.92 6.54
N ARG A 64 -16.05 -11.88 6.77
CA ARG A 64 -17.08 -12.22 5.77
C ARG A 64 -18.10 -11.09 5.69
N ALA A 65 -18.73 -10.91 4.53
CA ALA A 65 -19.75 -9.89 4.31
C ALA A 65 -20.88 -9.95 5.37
N GLU A 66 -21.31 -11.14 5.75
CA GLU A 66 -22.32 -11.35 6.80
C GLU A 66 -21.84 -10.99 8.22
N GLN A 67 -20.54 -10.96 8.48
CA GLN A 67 -19.95 -10.61 9.77
C GLN A 67 -19.73 -9.10 9.91
N VAL A 68 -19.57 -8.39 8.79
CA VAL A 68 -19.39 -6.92 8.77
C VAL A 68 -20.56 -6.20 9.44
N THR A 69 -21.79 -6.65 9.20
CA THR A 69 -22.98 -6.07 9.83
C THR A 69 -23.07 -6.32 11.33
N GLN A 70 -22.58 -7.46 11.81
CA GLN A 70 -22.65 -7.83 13.22
C GLN A 70 -21.53 -7.20 14.06
N PHE A 71 -20.36 -6.93 13.45
CA PHE A 71 -19.15 -6.47 14.15
C PHE A 71 -18.58 -5.18 13.57
N LYS A 72 -19.40 -4.40 12.85
CA LYS A 72 -18.97 -3.18 12.12
C LYS A 72 -18.17 -2.20 12.99
N ASP A 73 -18.54 -2.04 14.24
CA ASP A 73 -17.91 -1.12 15.18
C ASP A 73 -16.78 -1.77 16.01
N GLN A 74 -16.65 -3.10 15.95
CA GLN A 74 -15.64 -3.88 16.67
C GLN A 74 -14.61 -4.50 15.72
N GLN A 75 -14.51 -3.97 14.52
CA GLN A 75 -13.65 -4.50 13.47
C GLN A 75 -12.20 -4.55 13.93
N CYS A 76 -11.63 -5.76 13.87
CA CYS A 76 -10.23 -5.98 14.10
C CYS A 76 -9.74 -5.73 15.54
N GLU A 77 -10.59 -5.79 16.54
CA GLU A 77 -10.12 -5.79 17.92
C GLU A 77 -9.35 -7.08 18.25
N VAL A 78 -8.27 -6.95 19.01
CA VAL A 78 -7.40 -8.08 19.42
C VAL A 78 -8.20 -9.22 20.06
N ALA A 79 -9.27 -8.90 20.79
CA ALA A 79 -10.17 -9.89 21.41
C ALA A 79 -10.79 -10.88 20.41
N TYR A 80 -10.82 -10.55 19.14
CA TYR A 80 -11.37 -11.39 18.06
C TYR A 80 -10.30 -12.08 17.22
N GLU A 81 -9.02 -11.91 17.51
CA GLU A 81 -7.94 -12.61 16.81
C GLU A 81 -8.16 -14.13 16.89
N GLY A 82 -8.04 -14.82 15.76
CA GLY A 82 -8.26 -16.26 15.67
C GLY A 82 -9.72 -16.72 15.63
N LYS A 83 -10.69 -15.82 15.83
CA LYS A 83 -12.12 -16.19 15.84
C LYS A 83 -12.79 -16.19 14.47
N PHE A 84 -12.10 -15.69 13.44
CA PHE A 84 -12.63 -15.54 12.09
C PHE A 84 -11.68 -16.10 11.05
N THR A 85 -12.22 -16.36 9.85
CA THR A 85 -11.40 -16.67 8.68
C THR A 85 -10.88 -15.37 8.11
N TYR A 86 -9.57 -15.17 8.19
CA TYR A 86 -8.92 -13.98 7.64
C TYR A 86 -8.92 -13.98 6.11
N THR A 87 -9.03 -12.82 5.53
CA THR A 87 -8.90 -12.65 4.08
C THR A 87 -7.46 -12.90 3.66
N ARG A 88 -7.29 -13.68 2.58
CA ARG A 88 -5.97 -14.04 2.05
C ARG A 88 -6.00 -14.35 0.57
N ASN A 89 -4.80 -14.39 -0.03
CA ASN A 89 -4.63 -14.68 -1.46
C ASN A 89 -5.43 -13.70 -2.32
N VAL A 90 -5.13 -12.42 -2.20
CA VAL A 90 -5.77 -11.34 -2.96
C VAL A 90 -4.75 -10.66 -3.86
N ILE A 91 -5.09 -10.53 -5.13
CA ILE A 91 -4.32 -9.76 -6.11
C ILE A 91 -5.22 -8.64 -6.64
N ILE A 92 -4.75 -7.39 -6.54
CA ILE A 92 -5.40 -6.20 -7.09
C ILE A 92 -4.45 -5.60 -8.11
N ARG A 93 -4.80 -5.67 -9.39
CA ARG A 93 -3.86 -5.36 -10.46
C ARG A 93 -4.48 -4.61 -11.62
N ASN A 94 -3.69 -3.72 -12.24
CA ASN A 94 -4.03 -3.04 -13.50
C ASN A 94 -5.33 -2.22 -13.43
N LEU A 95 -5.57 -1.53 -12.32
CA LEU A 95 -6.77 -0.73 -12.09
C LEU A 95 -6.42 0.74 -11.88
N ASN A 96 -7.27 1.62 -12.39
CA ASN A 96 -7.26 3.02 -12.04
C ASN A 96 -8.24 3.27 -10.88
N PHE A 97 -7.74 3.87 -9.79
CA PHE A 97 -8.56 4.36 -8.69
C PHE A 97 -8.61 5.87 -8.76
N VAL A 98 -9.80 6.45 -8.75
CA VAL A 98 -9.97 7.90 -8.82
C VAL A 98 -11.04 8.37 -7.83
N ASN A 99 -10.72 9.44 -7.10
CA ASN A 99 -11.65 10.15 -6.21
C ASN A 99 -12.36 9.21 -5.20
N ALA A 100 -11.68 8.23 -4.65
CA ALA A 100 -12.22 7.47 -3.52
C ALA A 100 -12.57 8.43 -2.37
N GLY A 101 -13.68 8.19 -1.71
CA GLY A 101 -14.15 9.07 -0.61
C GLY A 101 -13.34 8.89 0.68
N ASP A 102 -12.64 7.77 0.81
CA ASP A 102 -11.71 7.39 1.86
C ASP A 102 -10.42 6.89 1.19
N ASP A 103 -9.79 5.82 1.67
CA ASP A 103 -8.60 5.22 1.06
C ASP A 103 -8.92 4.56 -0.30
N ASN A 104 -7.93 4.46 -1.19
CA ASN A 104 -8.10 3.66 -2.40
C ASN A 104 -8.09 2.15 -2.06
N ILE A 105 -7.15 1.69 -1.23
CA ILE A 105 -7.03 0.29 -0.83
C ILE A 105 -6.64 0.21 0.65
N ASN A 106 -7.45 -0.50 1.44
CA ASN A 106 -7.12 -0.90 2.79
C ASN A 106 -6.80 -2.40 2.84
N VAL A 107 -5.76 -2.78 3.59
CA VAL A 107 -5.48 -4.17 3.99
C VAL A 107 -5.46 -4.20 5.50
N GLN A 108 -6.43 -4.87 6.12
CA GLN A 108 -6.55 -4.84 7.58
C GLN A 108 -7.15 -6.12 8.16
N CYS A 109 -7.21 -6.20 9.49
CA CYS A 109 -7.86 -7.28 10.22
C CYS A 109 -7.22 -8.65 9.92
N TRP A 110 -5.89 -8.75 10.14
CA TRP A 110 -5.10 -9.97 9.93
C TRP A 110 -5.16 -10.55 8.51
N SER A 111 -5.57 -9.74 7.54
CA SER A 111 -5.52 -10.13 6.13
C SER A 111 -4.07 -10.33 5.69
N HIS A 112 -3.82 -11.35 4.86
CA HIS A 112 -2.45 -11.68 4.50
C HIS A 112 -2.31 -12.25 3.08
N HIS A 113 -1.06 -12.25 2.56
CA HIS A 113 -0.77 -12.68 1.19
C HIS A 113 -1.56 -11.85 0.19
N VAL A 114 -1.33 -10.55 0.21
CA VAL A 114 -1.98 -9.57 -0.67
C VAL A 114 -0.95 -8.96 -1.60
N TRP A 115 -1.27 -8.89 -2.88
CA TRP A 115 -0.43 -8.25 -3.88
C TRP A 115 -1.19 -7.13 -4.58
N ILE A 116 -0.69 -5.89 -4.41
CA ILE A 116 -1.22 -4.67 -5.01
C ILE A 116 -0.22 -4.23 -6.07
N ASP A 117 -0.56 -4.41 -7.35
CA ASP A 117 0.42 -4.37 -8.41
C ASP A 117 -0.06 -3.64 -9.68
N HIS A 118 0.77 -2.79 -10.25
CA HIS A 118 0.48 -2.05 -11.48
C HIS A 118 -0.86 -1.29 -11.46
N ASN A 119 -1.22 -0.67 -10.33
CA ASN A 119 -2.39 0.20 -10.26
C ASN A 119 -1.99 1.67 -10.35
N THR A 120 -2.90 2.49 -10.85
CA THR A 120 -2.81 3.95 -10.76
C THR A 120 -3.78 4.43 -9.69
N LEU A 121 -3.25 5.02 -8.60
CA LEU A 121 -4.02 5.48 -7.46
C LEU A 121 -3.97 7.01 -7.44
N ASN A 122 -5.11 7.65 -7.69
CA ASN A 122 -5.18 9.09 -7.89
C ASN A 122 -6.12 9.74 -6.90
N LYS A 123 -5.58 10.70 -6.15
CA LYS A 123 -6.30 11.65 -5.30
C LYS A 123 -7.38 10.99 -4.43
N PRO A 124 -7.02 10.11 -3.48
CA PRO A 124 -7.97 9.58 -2.50
C PRO A 124 -8.45 10.67 -1.53
N GLY A 125 -9.53 10.39 -0.80
CA GLY A 125 -10.03 11.25 0.26
C GLY A 125 -9.14 11.25 1.49
N ASP A 126 -8.50 10.12 1.82
CA ASP A 126 -7.51 9.99 2.89
C ASP A 126 -6.20 9.38 2.35
N GLY A 127 -5.96 8.08 2.43
CA GLY A 127 -4.74 7.41 2.01
C GLY A 127 -4.86 6.65 0.68
N SER A 128 -3.74 6.33 0.03
CA SER A 128 -3.80 5.51 -1.17
C SER A 128 -3.75 4.01 -0.83
N VAL A 129 -2.82 3.58 0.02
CA VAL A 129 -2.72 2.19 0.47
C VAL A 129 -2.38 2.15 1.95
N ASP A 130 -3.32 1.71 2.76
CA ASP A 130 -3.12 1.53 4.20
C ASP A 130 -3.07 0.04 4.54
N ILE A 131 -2.03 -0.37 5.27
CA ILE A 131 -1.83 -1.73 5.76
C ILE A 131 -1.74 -1.68 7.27
N LYS A 132 -2.68 -2.32 7.97
CA LYS A 132 -2.85 -2.14 9.41
C LYS A 132 -3.50 -3.34 10.10
N ARG A 133 -3.55 -3.30 11.44
CA ARG A 133 -4.35 -4.21 12.27
C ARG A 133 -4.01 -5.68 12.05
N GLY A 134 -2.72 -6.00 12.25
CA GLY A 134 -2.21 -7.36 12.22
C GLY A 134 -2.11 -7.98 10.84
N SER A 135 -2.33 -7.22 9.76
CA SER A 135 -2.15 -7.73 8.40
C SER A 135 -0.70 -8.10 8.11
N ASP A 136 -0.48 -9.04 7.16
CA ASP A 136 0.87 -9.58 6.98
C ASP A 136 1.13 -10.06 5.55
N TRP A 137 2.40 -10.16 5.18
CA TRP A 137 2.84 -10.66 3.88
C TRP A 137 2.18 -9.94 2.71
N VAL A 138 2.37 -8.62 2.66
CA VAL A 138 1.82 -7.75 1.61
C VAL A 138 2.95 -7.25 0.70
N THR A 139 2.68 -7.24 -0.60
CA THR A 139 3.55 -6.60 -1.58
C THR A 139 2.80 -5.49 -2.30
N VAL A 140 3.42 -4.30 -2.34
CA VAL A 140 2.93 -3.13 -3.07
C VAL A 140 3.96 -2.78 -4.12
N SER A 141 3.68 -3.07 -5.39
CA SER A 141 4.69 -2.99 -6.45
C SER A 141 4.17 -2.39 -7.75
N TRP A 142 5.05 -1.68 -8.45
CA TRP A 142 4.78 -1.11 -9.76
C TRP A 142 3.53 -0.23 -9.84
N ASN A 143 3.10 0.34 -8.70
CA ASN A 143 1.98 1.25 -8.70
C ASN A 143 2.44 2.68 -9.01
N LYS A 144 1.54 3.46 -9.61
CA LYS A 144 1.68 4.89 -9.79
C LYS A 144 0.74 5.62 -8.85
N PHE A 145 1.29 6.36 -7.91
CA PHE A 145 0.55 7.22 -6.99
C PHE A 145 0.56 8.65 -7.51
N ILE A 146 -0.61 9.29 -7.57
CA ILE A 146 -0.74 10.63 -8.14
C ILE A 146 -1.50 11.53 -7.19
N LEU A 147 -0.94 12.71 -6.88
CA LEU A 147 -1.58 13.78 -6.11
C LEU A 147 -2.15 13.34 -4.75
N SER A 148 -1.54 12.36 -4.12
CA SER A 148 -1.92 11.89 -2.79
C SER A 148 -1.21 12.70 -1.72
N ASP A 149 -1.93 13.12 -0.68
CA ASP A 149 -1.32 13.72 0.49
C ASP A 149 -0.74 12.63 1.40
N LYS A 150 -1.55 11.71 1.88
CA LYS A 150 -1.17 10.60 2.75
C LYS A 150 -1.07 9.31 1.92
N THR A 151 0.12 8.97 1.42
CA THR A 151 0.23 7.95 0.37
C THR A 151 0.11 6.52 0.90
N MET A 152 0.95 6.11 1.85
CA MET A 152 0.93 4.73 2.39
C MET A 152 1.19 4.71 3.89
N LEU A 153 0.32 4.01 4.62
CA LEU A 153 0.46 3.82 6.06
C LEU A 153 0.72 2.35 6.38
N LEU A 154 1.68 2.08 7.25
CA LEU A 154 1.90 0.77 7.86
C LEU A 154 1.73 0.89 9.36
N SER A 155 0.66 0.30 9.90
CA SER A 155 0.11 0.49 11.25
C SER A 155 -0.50 1.88 11.49
N HIS A 156 -1.71 1.90 12.04
CA HIS A 156 -2.54 3.10 12.11
C HIS A 156 -2.35 3.94 13.37
N ASP A 157 -1.92 3.33 14.48
CA ASP A 157 -1.84 4.01 15.77
C ASP A 157 -0.69 3.47 16.62
N ASN A 158 -0.23 4.26 17.60
CA ASN A 158 0.76 3.84 18.58
C ASN A 158 0.19 2.81 19.57
N ASP A 159 -1.11 2.81 19.78
CA ASP A 159 -1.82 1.83 20.62
C ASP A 159 -2.00 0.46 19.93
N ALA A 160 -1.68 0.37 18.65
CA ALA A 160 -1.75 -0.87 17.88
C ALA A 160 -0.65 -1.90 18.23
N GLN A 161 0.23 -1.61 19.18
CA GLN A 161 1.38 -2.44 19.52
C GLN A 161 1.05 -3.91 19.70
N VAL A 162 0.00 -4.23 20.47
CA VAL A 162 -0.39 -5.63 20.77
C VAL A 162 -0.83 -6.36 19.51
N GLN A 163 -1.50 -5.65 18.60
CA GLN A 163 -2.02 -6.22 17.35
C GLN A 163 -0.96 -6.35 16.27
N ASP A 164 -0.07 -5.37 16.16
CA ASP A 164 0.79 -5.19 14.99
C ASP A 164 2.22 -5.70 15.20
N THR A 165 2.72 -5.77 16.45
CA THR A 165 4.08 -6.27 16.73
C THR A 165 4.27 -7.70 16.24
N GLY A 166 5.34 -7.94 15.48
CA GLY A 166 5.66 -9.25 14.90
C GLY A 166 4.84 -9.64 13.69
N LYS A 167 4.07 -8.71 13.17
CA LYS A 167 3.31 -8.78 11.92
C LYS A 167 3.70 -7.62 11.01
N LEU A 168 2.92 -7.33 10.00
CA LEU A 168 3.15 -6.23 9.06
C LEU A 168 4.47 -6.36 8.29
N HIS A 169 4.75 -7.56 7.75
CA HIS A 169 5.86 -7.77 6.84
C HIS A 169 5.46 -7.32 5.44
N VAL A 170 6.02 -6.21 4.98
CA VAL A 170 5.61 -5.57 3.72
C VAL A 170 6.80 -5.22 2.84
N SER A 171 6.69 -5.53 1.55
CA SER A 171 7.62 -5.07 0.52
C SER A 171 6.96 -3.98 -0.33
N TYR A 172 7.64 -2.84 -0.44
CA TYR A 172 7.25 -1.71 -1.28
C TYR A 172 8.30 -1.51 -2.34
N HIS A 173 8.01 -1.84 -3.62
CA HIS A 173 9.02 -1.70 -4.64
C HIS A 173 8.50 -1.27 -6.01
N HIS A 174 9.37 -0.62 -6.76
CA HIS A 174 9.07 -0.14 -8.11
C HIS A 174 7.80 0.72 -8.18
N ASN A 175 7.52 1.46 -7.11
CA ASN A 175 6.40 2.40 -7.10
C ASN A 175 6.87 3.79 -7.53
N TRP A 176 6.05 4.46 -8.33
CA TRP A 176 6.23 5.83 -8.75
C TRP A 176 5.33 6.77 -7.95
N PHE A 177 5.94 7.61 -7.12
CA PHE A 177 5.26 8.63 -6.33
C PHE A 177 5.32 9.96 -7.05
N ASN A 178 4.27 10.26 -7.83
CA ASN A 178 4.18 11.44 -8.68
C ASN A 178 3.34 12.53 -8.01
N GLN A 179 3.98 13.62 -7.61
CA GLN A 179 3.36 14.76 -6.92
C GLN A 179 2.61 14.36 -5.62
N THR A 180 3.12 13.38 -4.91
CA THR A 180 2.63 12.96 -3.60
C THR A 180 3.39 13.68 -2.50
N ARG A 181 2.80 13.81 -1.28
CA ARG A 181 3.38 14.68 -0.25
C ARG A 181 4.09 13.96 0.87
N GLN A 182 3.57 12.84 1.36
CA GLN A 182 4.11 12.15 2.54
C GLN A 182 3.73 10.67 2.58
N ARG A 183 4.37 9.93 3.49
CA ARG A 183 4.11 8.51 3.75
C ARG A 183 4.46 7.61 2.57
N HIS A 184 5.77 7.45 2.29
CA HIS A 184 6.22 6.58 1.21
C HIS A 184 7.14 5.42 1.67
N PRO A 185 6.80 4.66 2.74
CA PRO A 185 5.64 4.74 3.64
C PRO A 185 5.91 5.48 4.98
N ARG A 186 4.86 5.71 5.80
CA ARG A 186 4.97 5.92 7.25
C ARG A 186 4.78 4.58 7.96
N VAL A 187 5.73 4.17 8.81
CA VAL A 187 5.79 2.84 9.42
C VAL A 187 5.76 2.92 10.94
N ARG A 188 4.95 2.06 11.56
CA ARG A 188 5.02 1.68 12.99
C ARG A 188 5.03 0.17 13.10
N PHE A 189 5.73 -0.39 14.07
CA PHE A 189 5.79 -1.82 14.43
C PHE A 189 6.18 -2.80 13.30
N GLY A 190 5.92 -2.44 12.05
CA GLY A 190 6.09 -3.31 10.89
C GLY A 190 7.54 -3.46 10.42
N MET A 191 7.79 -4.53 9.67
CA MET A 191 9.03 -4.77 8.92
C MET A 191 8.80 -4.37 7.45
N ALA A 192 9.31 -3.22 7.05
CA ALA A 192 9.13 -2.66 5.72
C ALA A 192 10.42 -2.72 4.89
N HIS A 193 10.40 -3.44 3.78
CA HIS A 193 11.44 -3.35 2.76
C HIS A 193 11.01 -2.37 1.67
N VAL A 194 11.73 -1.26 1.54
CA VAL A 194 11.41 -0.14 0.64
C VAL A 194 12.51 -0.03 -0.40
N PHE A 195 12.30 -0.55 -1.61
CA PHE A 195 13.36 -0.63 -2.60
C PHE A 195 12.92 -0.30 -4.02
N ASN A 196 13.84 0.23 -4.79
CA ASN A 196 13.62 0.62 -6.19
C ASN A 196 12.36 1.45 -6.43
N ASN A 197 12.01 2.35 -5.50
CA ASN A 197 10.94 3.30 -5.69
C ASN A 197 11.47 4.64 -6.20
N TRP A 198 10.63 5.37 -6.89
CA TRP A 198 10.93 6.71 -7.38
C TRP A 198 9.98 7.73 -6.77
N CYS A 199 10.53 8.67 -6.01
CA CYS A 199 9.84 9.85 -5.56
C CYS A 199 10.06 11.00 -6.56
N ASP A 200 8.98 11.52 -7.13
CA ASP A 200 8.97 12.52 -8.19
C ASP A 200 8.08 13.71 -7.82
N ASN A 201 8.60 14.58 -6.97
CA ASN A 201 7.91 15.80 -6.54
C ASN A 201 8.90 16.92 -6.16
N PRO A 202 9.69 17.45 -7.13
CA PRO A 202 10.70 18.44 -6.81
C PRO A 202 10.16 19.84 -6.55
N THR A 203 8.88 20.12 -6.83
CA THR A 203 8.31 21.47 -6.82
C THR A 203 7.26 21.72 -5.75
N SER A 204 6.80 20.71 -5.07
CA SER A 204 5.76 20.82 -4.06
C SER A 204 6.30 20.60 -2.66
N THR A 205 5.57 21.08 -1.67
CA THR A 205 5.82 20.84 -0.25
C THR A 205 5.61 19.37 0.08
N ASN A 206 6.57 18.51 -0.25
CA ASN A 206 6.65 17.19 0.33
C ASN A 206 7.02 17.34 1.80
N ASN A 207 6.44 16.55 2.70
CA ASN A 207 6.82 16.62 4.09
C ASN A 207 7.98 15.67 4.38
N TYR A 208 7.89 14.44 3.87
CA TYR A 208 8.95 13.42 3.99
C TYR A 208 8.71 12.26 3.01
N PHE A 209 9.76 11.53 2.70
CA PHE A 209 9.65 10.28 1.95
C PHE A 209 9.32 9.11 2.89
N ILE A 210 10.22 8.68 3.78
CA ILE A 210 9.96 7.64 4.77
C ILE A 210 9.72 8.27 6.15
N GLY A 211 8.57 8.00 6.77
CA GLY A 211 8.28 8.36 8.15
C GLY A 211 8.55 7.20 9.09
N VAL A 212 9.44 7.40 10.06
CA VAL A 212 9.82 6.41 11.06
C VAL A 212 9.04 6.65 12.34
N GLY A 213 8.05 5.80 12.61
CA GLY A 213 7.23 5.83 13.82
C GLY A 213 7.63 4.75 14.83
N MET A 214 6.76 4.55 15.83
CA MET A 214 7.00 3.69 16.98
C MET A 214 7.43 2.27 16.57
N SER A 215 8.63 1.88 17.04
CA SER A 215 9.19 0.53 16.82
C SER A 215 9.23 0.07 15.35
N ALA A 216 9.28 1.00 14.40
CA ALA A 216 9.42 0.69 12.98
C ALA A 216 10.72 -0.08 12.71
N ASN A 217 10.71 -0.98 11.72
CA ASN A 217 11.90 -1.71 11.29
C ASN A 217 11.97 -1.67 9.76
N ILE A 218 12.77 -0.74 9.22
CA ILE A 218 12.74 -0.38 7.80
C ILE A 218 14.12 -0.62 7.17
N TYR A 219 14.15 -1.34 6.06
CA TYR A 219 15.31 -1.44 5.19
C TYR A 219 15.01 -0.75 3.85
N ALA A 220 15.82 0.25 3.49
CA ALA A 220 15.63 1.05 2.28
C ALA A 220 16.87 0.95 1.38
N ASP A 221 16.71 0.47 0.15
CA ASP A 221 17.80 0.33 -0.81
C ASP A 221 17.35 0.60 -2.26
N GLY A 222 18.27 1.07 -3.09
CA GLY A 222 18.05 1.29 -4.51
C GLY A 222 16.97 2.29 -4.89
N ASN A 223 16.49 3.14 -3.98
CA ASN A 223 15.47 4.15 -4.28
C ASN A 223 16.07 5.39 -4.97
N TYR A 224 15.28 6.09 -5.78
CA TYR A 224 15.64 7.35 -6.41
C TYR A 224 14.74 8.47 -5.88
N ILE A 225 15.34 9.43 -5.18
CA ILE A 225 14.64 10.49 -4.48
C ILE A 225 14.87 11.82 -5.20
N ASN A 226 13.81 12.34 -5.80
CA ASN A 226 13.73 13.67 -6.41
C ASN A 226 12.50 14.39 -5.82
N CYS A 227 12.49 14.55 -4.48
CA CYS A 227 11.37 15.08 -3.73
C CYS A 227 11.84 16.16 -2.76
N TYR A 228 11.03 17.20 -2.61
CA TYR A 228 11.23 18.22 -1.61
C TYR A 228 10.92 17.67 -0.20
N GLY A 229 11.69 18.08 0.81
CA GLY A 229 11.50 17.69 2.22
C GLY A 229 12.40 16.54 2.67
N GLU A 230 12.17 16.05 3.88
CA GLU A 230 13.02 15.04 4.52
C GLU A 230 12.96 13.69 3.79
N THR A 231 14.13 13.10 3.52
CA THR A 231 14.19 11.76 2.93
C THR A 231 13.77 10.70 3.95
N THR A 232 14.26 10.79 5.20
CA THR A 232 13.80 9.96 6.30
C THR A 232 13.56 10.84 7.52
N GLN A 233 12.41 10.71 8.15
CA GLN A 233 12.01 11.57 9.27
C GLN A 233 11.60 10.75 10.49
N ASP A 234 12.14 11.10 11.67
CA ASP A 234 11.56 10.67 12.94
C ASP A 234 10.20 11.36 13.12
N MET A 235 9.17 10.57 13.31
CA MET A 235 7.81 11.09 13.48
C MET A 235 7.54 11.63 14.90
N GLY A 236 8.57 11.71 15.75
CA GLY A 236 8.49 12.13 17.14
C GLY A 236 8.00 11.02 18.09
N ASP A 237 7.69 9.85 17.56
CA ASP A 237 7.20 8.70 18.31
C ASP A 237 8.01 7.40 18.05
N ALA A 238 9.11 7.46 17.31
CA ALA A 238 9.91 6.31 16.89
C ALA A 238 10.36 5.43 18.08
N GLY A 239 10.87 6.08 19.12
CA GLY A 239 11.34 5.39 20.32
C GLY A 239 12.61 4.57 20.11
N PRO A 240 13.16 3.95 21.15
CA PRO A 240 14.49 3.30 21.12
C PRO A 240 14.50 1.98 20.32
N LEU A 241 13.34 1.42 20.00
CA LEU A 241 13.23 0.17 19.23
C LEU A 241 13.10 0.40 17.73
N ALA A 242 12.86 1.64 17.29
CA ALA A 242 12.78 1.98 15.89
C ALA A 242 14.14 1.80 15.21
N LYS A 243 14.10 1.21 14.02
CA LYS A 243 15.29 0.91 13.20
C LYS A 243 15.04 1.28 11.76
N LEU A 244 16.01 1.93 11.15
CA LEU A 244 16.08 2.14 9.73
C LEU A 244 17.51 1.92 9.24
N THR A 245 17.66 1.14 8.18
CA THR A 245 18.90 1.10 7.40
C THR A 245 18.63 1.78 6.07
N TRP A 246 19.33 2.90 5.85
CA TRP A 246 19.40 3.58 4.56
C TRP A 246 20.66 3.11 3.84
N ASP A 247 20.49 2.23 2.86
CA ASP A 247 21.63 1.64 2.13
C ASP A 247 22.24 2.63 1.14
N ALA A 248 23.53 2.48 0.89
CA ALA A 248 24.30 3.34 -0.01
C ALA A 248 23.88 3.24 -1.49
N SER A 249 23.09 2.24 -1.87
CA SER A 249 22.53 2.11 -3.22
C SER A 249 21.40 3.09 -3.53
N ASN A 250 20.83 3.77 -2.51
CA ASN A 250 19.86 4.82 -2.71
C ASN A 250 20.52 6.08 -3.31
N VAL A 251 19.77 6.78 -4.15
CA VAL A 251 20.20 8.05 -4.79
C VAL A 251 19.27 9.17 -4.38
N ILE A 252 19.80 10.23 -3.78
CA ILE A 252 19.10 11.47 -3.48
C ILE A 252 19.58 12.52 -4.47
N VAL A 253 18.69 12.97 -5.35
CA VAL A 253 18.96 14.07 -6.31
C VAL A 253 18.47 15.39 -5.76
N PHE A 254 17.32 15.34 -5.08
CA PHE A 254 16.72 16.49 -4.44
C PHE A 254 15.98 16.05 -3.17
N GLY A 255 16.19 16.78 -2.06
CA GLY A 255 15.61 16.48 -0.74
C GLY A 255 16.52 16.99 0.38
N ASP A 256 16.00 17.06 1.60
CA ASP A 256 16.70 17.65 2.75
C ASP A 256 17.67 16.66 3.44
N GLY A 257 17.69 15.40 3.00
CA GLY A 257 18.64 14.39 3.48
C GLY A 257 18.04 13.31 4.35
N VAL A 258 18.92 12.53 5.00
CA VAL A 258 18.57 11.37 5.81
C VAL A 258 18.67 11.76 7.29
N GLU A 259 17.56 12.14 7.91
CA GLU A 259 17.50 12.52 9.31
C GLU A 259 17.63 11.29 10.22
N PHE A 260 16.89 10.23 9.92
CA PHE A 260 16.87 9.01 10.73
C PHE A 260 17.54 7.84 10.01
N ASN A 261 18.62 7.30 10.59
CA ASN A 261 19.31 6.11 10.10
C ASN A 261 20.08 5.44 11.23
N THR A 262 19.66 4.26 11.65
CA THR A 262 20.33 3.50 12.73
C THR A 262 21.35 2.48 12.19
N GLY A 263 21.25 2.10 10.90
CA GLY A 263 22.11 1.12 10.24
C GLY A 263 21.96 -0.32 10.71
N ASN A 264 20.91 -0.65 11.49
CA ASN A 264 20.73 -1.96 12.11
C ASN A 264 19.32 -2.55 11.94
N ALA A 265 18.60 -2.19 10.89
CA ALA A 265 17.35 -2.83 10.53
C ALA A 265 17.56 -4.29 10.10
N PHE A 266 16.45 -5.02 9.97
CA PHE A 266 16.48 -6.37 9.42
C PHE A 266 17.14 -6.43 8.04
N ASN A 267 17.69 -7.60 7.68
CA ASN A 267 18.24 -7.83 6.35
C ASN A 267 17.20 -8.56 5.48
N PRO A 268 16.63 -7.93 4.43
CA PRO A 268 15.63 -8.56 3.57
C PRO A 268 16.13 -9.84 2.89
N ARG A 269 17.41 -9.95 2.61
CA ARG A 269 18.02 -11.15 1.97
C ARG A 269 17.96 -12.40 2.86
N SER A 270 17.63 -12.24 4.15
CA SER A 270 17.35 -13.37 5.04
C SER A 270 15.97 -14.00 4.78
N PHE A 271 15.09 -13.30 4.08
CA PHE A 271 13.71 -13.73 3.81
C PHE A 271 13.51 -14.13 2.35
N TYR A 272 14.10 -13.39 1.40
CA TYR A 272 13.95 -13.66 -0.02
C TYR A 272 15.10 -13.06 -0.86
N ASN A 273 15.29 -13.64 -2.03
CA ASN A 273 16.25 -13.11 -3.00
C ASN A 273 15.60 -12.00 -3.83
N TYR A 274 16.33 -10.92 -4.05
CA TYR A 274 15.93 -9.84 -4.95
C TYR A 274 17.15 -9.23 -5.63
N THR A 275 16.92 -8.59 -6.75
CA THR A 275 17.92 -7.83 -7.50
C THR A 275 17.47 -6.37 -7.57
N LEU A 276 18.40 -5.46 -7.34
CA LEU A 276 18.13 -4.03 -7.51
C LEU A 276 18.34 -3.61 -8.96
N ASP A 277 17.41 -2.87 -9.50
CA ASP A 277 17.70 -2.03 -10.65
C ASP A 277 18.57 -0.84 -10.21
N PRO A 278 19.49 -0.37 -11.05
CA PRO A 278 20.27 0.83 -10.73
C PRO A 278 19.34 2.02 -10.47
N ALA A 279 19.44 2.63 -9.29
CA ALA A 279 18.53 3.68 -8.85
C ALA A 279 18.41 4.83 -9.88
N VAL A 280 19.52 5.21 -10.53
CA VAL A 280 19.55 6.28 -11.54
C VAL A 280 18.72 5.98 -12.79
N ASN A 281 18.34 4.73 -13.04
CA ASN A 281 17.53 4.31 -14.16
C ASN A 281 16.03 4.28 -13.83
N LEU A 282 15.65 4.36 -12.54
CA LEU A 282 14.27 4.23 -12.10
C LEU A 282 13.30 5.23 -12.74
N PRO A 283 13.66 6.51 -12.99
CA PRO A 283 12.76 7.40 -13.70
C PRO A 283 12.33 6.86 -15.06
N THR A 284 13.26 6.29 -15.82
CA THR A 284 12.93 5.69 -17.13
C THR A 284 12.16 4.38 -16.98
N ILE A 285 12.59 3.50 -16.09
CA ILE A 285 11.97 2.20 -15.84
C ILE A 285 10.50 2.38 -15.38
N LEU A 286 10.26 3.28 -14.43
CA LEU A 286 8.93 3.43 -13.84
C LEU A 286 7.98 4.27 -14.70
N GLN A 287 8.48 5.19 -15.50
CA GLN A 287 7.65 5.86 -16.53
C GLN A 287 7.09 4.87 -17.56
N GLN A 288 7.83 3.80 -17.87
CA GLN A 288 7.42 2.79 -18.82
C GLN A 288 6.66 1.63 -18.18
N GLY A 289 6.95 1.32 -16.90
CA GLY A 289 6.50 0.11 -16.25
C GLY A 289 5.48 0.28 -15.13
N ALA A 290 5.35 1.46 -14.51
CA ALA A 290 4.47 1.62 -13.36
C ALA A 290 3.07 2.11 -13.73
N GLY A 291 2.08 1.64 -12.98
CA GLY A 291 0.68 2.05 -13.13
C GLY A 291 -0.18 1.11 -13.98
N ALA A 292 -1.45 1.45 -14.10
CA ALA A 292 -2.40 0.72 -14.90
C ALA A 292 -2.18 0.94 -16.42
N GLY A 293 -2.52 -0.07 -17.20
CA GLY A 293 -2.42 -0.03 -18.66
C GLY A 293 -1.10 -0.49 -19.24
N VAL A 294 -0.10 -0.74 -18.42
CA VAL A 294 1.22 -1.23 -18.84
C VAL A 294 1.21 -2.75 -18.99
N VAL A 295 0.51 -3.44 -18.12
CA VAL A 295 0.36 -4.89 -18.16
C VAL A 295 -0.87 -5.24 -18.99
N VAL A 296 -0.64 -5.66 -20.22
CA VAL A 296 -1.74 -6.13 -21.10
C VAL A 296 -2.04 -7.58 -20.72
N ASN A 297 -3.24 -7.82 -20.21
CA ASN A 297 -3.78 -9.17 -19.95
C ASN A 297 -4.72 -9.63 -21.05
#